data_2e27a29c17e0f5b4fd9acb1d66dfa224
#
_entry.id   2e27a29c17e0f5b4fd9acb1d66dfa224
#
_cell.length_a   1.000
_cell.length_b   1.000
_cell.length_c   1.000
_cell.angle_alpha   90.00
_cell.angle_beta   90.00
_cell.angle_gamma   90.00
#
_symmetry.space_group_name_H-M   'P 1'
#
loop_
_entity.id
_entity.type
_entity.pdbx_description
1 polymer ?
#
loop_
_entity_poly.entity_id
_entity_poly.type
_entity_poly.pdbx_seq_one_letter_code
_entity_poly.pdbx_strand_id
1 'polypeptide(L)'
;MLLHDLLAVPELRLTLLTGDEWLDREIEGVLITDLPDPRRYLSGGELVLTGLMWRQSPADSARFVDALAEAGVAALGAGDARLGTVPDDLVEACRARGLPLLEVPVEVSFGAVTELVGRRVAAAQAGDLRGALGRHRRIVAAVAEGAGLGELFALVEAELGVTAAVVSACGAVVAGALPEEQAVRLARDYLAAVRLPVVVDRGGPFTLFAVGRSHRAAGWALVCRGEVDVEIGYELAACVAMERTRAEEGRRVERRLADQLIALACAGGDLAELSARLRTCGIDPAEPYAVVAATASRRGATEGPDPALLGGQVVEELLDREVVAAAGADASVALVPLRGGTQWGDRDALAARLRARTAVLAGGLPAITVSAGLSGALTGPQAIRGGVEEAGHARRMAEARGGGVVTSDEIYTHALLLATVPGDVRSSFAGRLLGPLFDYDRRHGAELVRTLGAFLDCTGSWNACAERLHVHVNTVRYRIRRVEELTGKDLSSMADRVDLFLALRAG
;
A
#
# COMPACT_ATOMS: atom_id res chain seq x y z
N MET A 1 -30.39 -24.41 10.44
CA MET A 1 -30.80 -25.84 10.66
C MET A 1 -31.43 -26.35 9.37
N LEU A 2 -31.00 -27.51 8.85
CA LEU A 2 -31.56 -28.02 7.59
C LEU A 2 -32.93 -28.67 7.78
N LEU A 3 -33.77 -28.64 6.75
CA LEU A 3 -35.14 -29.18 6.80
C LEU A 3 -35.13 -30.70 7.07
N HIS A 4 -34.18 -31.47 6.49
CA HIS A 4 -34.06 -32.88 6.77
C HIS A 4 -33.71 -33.19 8.24
N ASP A 5 -32.98 -32.30 8.94
CA ASP A 5 -32.67 -32.43 10.38
C ASP A 5 -33.93 -32.30 11.22
N LEU A 6 -34.85 -31.43 10.78
CA LEU A 6 -36.15 -31.26 11.45
C LEU A 6 -37.03 -32.49 11.29
N LEU A 7 -37.09 -33.07 10.08
CA LEU A 7 -37.84 -34.31 9.80
C LEU A 7 -37.29 -35.53 10.54
N ALA A 8 -35.97 -35.53 10.79
CA ALA A 8 -35.31 -36.62 11.53
C ALA A 8 -35.61 -36.63 13.03
N VAL A 9 -36.38 -35.67 13.56
CA VAL A 9 -36.73 -35.58 15.00
C VAL A 9 -37.94 -36.47 15.28
N PRO A 10 -37.78 -37.65 15.95
CA PRO A 10 -38.86 -38.62 16.13
C PRO A 10 -40.01 -38.09 17.00
N GLU A 11 -39.73 -37.17 17.91
CA GLU A 11 -40.71 -36.60 18.87
C GLU A 11 -41.76 -35.74 18.15
N LEU A 12 -41.39 -35.13 17.03
CA LEU A 12 -42.25 -34.24 16.26
C LEU A 12 -43.14 -34.97 15.25
N ARG A 13 -42.80 -36.21 14.89
CA ARG A 13 -43.57 -37.05 13.93
C ARG A 13 -44.06 -36.31 12.69
N LEU A 14 -43.25 -35.29 12.21
CA LEU A 14 -43.58 -34.54 11.03
C LEU A 14 -43.52 -35.42 9.79
N THR A 15 -44.51 -35.27 8.90
CA THR A 15 -44.55 -36.01 7.64
C THR A 15 -44.37 -35.03 6.48
N LEU A 16 -43.43 -35.32 5.58
CA LEU A 16 -43.26 -34.56 4.37
C LEU A 16 -44.32 -34.97 3.35
N LEU A 17 -45.12 -34.00 2.88
CA LEU A 17 -46.19 -34.24 1.88
C LEU A 17 -45.72 -33.90 0.47
N THR A 18 -44.83 -32.94 0.31
CA THR A 18 -44.21 -32.57 -0.99
C THR A 18 -42.92 -31.80 -0.75
N GLY A 19 -42.01 -31.79 -1.71
CA GLY A 19 -40.77 -31.00 -1.66
C GLY A 19 -39.53 -31.81 -1.29
N ASP A 20 -39.48 -33.12 -1.62
CA ASP A 20 -38.35 -34.05 -1.35
C ASP A 20 -37.02 -33.57 -1.92
N GLU A 21 -37.05 -32.81 -2.98
CA GLU A 21 -35.90 -32.22 -3.66
C GLU A 21 -35.30 -30.97 -2.93
N TRP A 22 -35.99 -30.48 -1.88
CA TRP A 22 -35.63 -29.26 -1.16
C TRP A 22 -35.28 -29.50 0.31
N LEU A 23 -34.89 -30.69 0.69
CA LEU A 23 -34.60 -31.10 2.07
C LEU A 23 -33.36 -30.42 2.68
N ASP A 24 -32.47 -29.90 1.82
CA ASP A 24 -31.26 -29.14 2.23
C ASP A 24 -31.52 -27.66 2.43
N ARG A 25 -32.77 -27.18 2.36
CA ARG A 25 -33.12 -25.81 2.69
C ARG A 25 -32.83 -25.52 4.16
N GLU A 26 -32.22 -24.37 4.42
CA GLU A 26 -31.94 -23.91 5.78
C GLU A 26 -33.16 -23.21 6.39
N ILE A 27 -33.47 -23.60 7.64
CA ILE A 27 -34.49 -22.96 8.46
C ILE A 27 -33.79 -22.00 9.40
N GLU A 28 -34.06 -20.71 9.26
CA GLU A 28 -33.47 -19.63 10.07
C GLU A 28 -34.37 -19.22 11.24
N GLY A 29 -35.65 -19.49 11.15
CA GLY A 29 -36.64 -19.15 12.19
C GLY A 29 -37.97 -19.85 12.00
N VAL A 30 -38.91 -19.57 12.88
CA VAL A 30 -40.30 -20.10 12.82
C VAL A 30 -41.27 -18.96 12.97
N LEU A 31 -42.29 -18.91 12.08
CA LEU A 31 -43.43 -18.02 12.21
C LEU A 31 -44.69 -18.85 12.30
N ILE A 32 -45.49 -18.66 13.37
CA ILE A 32 -46.85 -19.23 13.51
C ILE A 32 -47.83 -18.17 13.05
N THR A 33 -48.62 -18.47 12.03
CA THR A 33 -49.58 -17.51 11.49
C THR A 33 -50.77 -18.17 10.82
N ASP A 34 -51.92 -17.58 11.01
CA ASP A 34 -53.17 -17.86 10.29
C ASP A 34 -53.68 -16.63 9.52
N LEU A 35 -52.80 -15.66 9.23
CA LEU A 35 -53.10 -14.53 8.35
C LEU A 35 -53.16 -14.99 6.90
N PRO A 36 -54.17 -14.54 6.10
CA PRO A 36 -54.27 -14.88 4.70
C PRO A 36 -53.10 -14.39 3.83
N ASP A 37 -52.40 -13.32 4.27
CA ASP A 37 -51.19 -12.77 3.63
C ASP A 37 -50.20 -12.34 4.69
N PRO A 38 -49.22 -13.19 5.02
CA PRO A 38 -48.23 -12.93 6.07
C PRO A 38 -46.94 -12.22 5.60
N ARG A 39 -46.81 -11.84 4.30
CA ARG A 39 -45.56 -11.33 3.68
C ARG A 39 -44.86 -10.24 4.49
N ARG A 40 -45.63 -9.30 5.10
CA ARG A 40 -45.05 -8.21 5.90
C ARG A 40 -44.32 -8.65 7.18
N TYR A 41 -44.47 -9.89 7.60
CA TYR A 41 -43.87 -10.47 8.80
C TYR A 41 -42.82 -11.51 8.49
N LEU A 42 -42.54 -11.76 7.23
CA LEU A 42 -41.55 -12.73 6.74
C LEU A 42 -40.30 -11.98 6.28
N SER A 43 -39.14 -12.55 6.59
CA SER A 43 -37.81 -12.04 6.18
C SER A 43 -37.13 -12.97 5.16
N GLY A 44 -37.66 -14.18 4.98
CA GLY A 44 -37.10 -15.28 4.21
C GLY A 44 -36.40 -16.31 5.10
N GLY A 45 -36.41 -17.57 4.68
CA GLY A 45 -35.79 -18.66 5.44
C GLY A 45 -36.58 -19.23 6.60
N GLU A 46 -37.80 -18.72 6.89
CA GLU A 46 -38.60 -19.22 8.01
C GLU A 46 -39.32 -20.55 7.67
N LEU A 47 -39.54 -21.38 8.70
CA LEU A 47 -40.59 -22.39 8.74
C LEU A 47 -41.91 -21.72 9.14
N VAL A 48 -42.87 -21.65 8.26
CA VAL A 48 -44.21 -21.12 8.58
C VAL A 48 -45.10 -22.26 9.07
N LEU A 49 -45.71 -22.07 10.26
CA LEU A 49 -46.66 -23.00 10.83
C LEU A 49 -48.07 -22.38 10.79
N THR A 50 -49.04 -23.14 10.33
CA THR A 50 -50.44 -22.66 10.17
C THR A 50 -51.45 -23.74 10.60
N GLY A 51 -52.50 -23.30 11.30
CA GLY A 51 -53.68 -24.11 11.65
C GLY A 51 -54.75 -24.09 10.54
N LEU A 52 -54.43 -23.52 9.36
CA LEU A 52 -55.30 -23.41 8.20
C LEU A 52 -56.61 -22.62 8.46
N MET A 53 -56.59 -21.71 9.44
CA MET A 53 -57.76 -20.89 9.82
C MET A 53 -58.14 -19.90 8.71
N TRP A 54 -57.16 -19.46 7.91
CA TRP A 54 -57.36 -18.54 6.80
C TRP A 54 -58.08 -19.21 5.59
N ARG A 55 -58.06 -20.58 5.49
CA ARG A 55 -58.61 -21.28 4.33
C ARG A 55 -60.12 -21.42 4.43
N GLN A 56 -60.86 -20.81 3.53
CA GLN A 56 -62.31 -20.92 3.40
C GLN A 56 -62.69 -21.68 2.11
N SER A 57 -61.84 -21.65 1.06
CA SER A 57 -62.06 -22.29 -0.23
C SER A 57 -60.72 -22.79 -0.78
N PRO A 58 -60.74 -23.74 -1.75
CA PRO A 58 -59.53 -24.24 -2.41
C PRO A 58 -58.67 -23.12 -3.07
N ALA A 59 -59.28 -22.05 -3.55
CA ALA A 59 -58.57 -20.92 -4.18
C ALA A 59 -57.72 -20.11 -3.18
N ASP A 60 -57.98 -20.22 -1.87
CA ASP A 60 -57.19 -19.53 -0.84
C ASP A 60 -55.80 -20.19 -0.66
N SER A 61 -55.71 -21.52 -0.87
CA SER A 61 -54.45 -22.24 -0.78
C SER A 61 -53.40 -21.74 -1.76
N ALA A 62 -53.78 -21.53 -3.02
CA ALA A 62 -52.89 -21.02 -4.04
C ALA A 62 -52.38 -19.62 -3.68
N ARG A 63 -53.27 -18.70 -3.22
CA ARG A 63 -52.91 -17.32 -2.83
C ARG A 63 -51.97 -17.29 -1.63
N PHE A 64 -52.22 -18.15 -0.63
CA PHE A 64 -51.38 -18.22 0.56
C PHE A 64 -50.01 -18.75 0.22
N VAL A 65 -49.90 -19.84 -0.56
CA VAL A 65 -48.65 -20.44 -1.00
C VAL A 65 -47.85 -19.46 -1.90
N ASP A 66 -48.50 -18.74 -2.78
CA ASP A 66 -47.90 -17.70 -3.60
C ASP A 66 -47.22 -16.65 -2.71
N ALA A 67 -47.90 -16.16 -1.68
CA ALA A 67 -47.39 -15.18 -0.75
C ALA A 67 -46.17 -15.70 0.04
N LEU A 68 -46.15 -16.96 0.45
CA LEU A 68 -45.01 -17.59 1.12
C LEU A 68 -43.82 -17.80 0.19
N ALA A 69 -44.07 -18.28 -1.02
CA ALA A 69 -43.02 -18.48 -2.01
C ALA A 69 -42.35 -17.16 -2.44
N GLU A 70 -43.13 -16.09 -2.64
CA GLU A 70 -42.61 -14.75 -2.92
C GLU A 70 -41.77 -14.19 -1.77
N ALA A 71 -42.11 -14.54 -0.52
CA ALA A 71 -41.35 -14.12 0.67
C ALA A 71 -40.10 -14.99 0.94
N GLY A 72 -39.84 -16.04 0.16
CA GLY A 72 -38.65 -16.88 0.32
C GLY A 72 -38.69 -17.80 1.54
N VAL A 73 -39.88 -18.26 1.97
CA VAL A 73 -40.07 -19.18 3.09
C VAL A 73 -39.37 -20.52 2.84
N ALA A 74 -38.72 -21.07 3.86
CA ALA A 74 -38.00 -22.34 3.74
C ALA A 74 -38.94 -23.56 3.60
N ALA A 75 -39.98 -23.60 4.42
CA ALA A 75 -41.00 -24.65 4.41
C ALA A 75 -42.32 -24.21 5.03
N LEU A 76 -43.42 -24.89 4.69
CA LEU A 76 -44.70 -24.72 5.30
C LEU A 76 -45.07 -25.95 6.16
N GLY A 77 -45.44 -25.77 7.41
CA GLY A 77 -45.99 -26.80 8.28
C GLY A 77 -47.50 -26.57 8.49
N ALA A 78 -48.32 -27.49 8.05
CA ALA A 78 -49.76 -27.42 8.18
C ALA A 78 -50.24 -28.36 9.28
N GLY A 79 -50.98 -27.84 10.26
CA GLY A 79 -51.65 -28.64 11.28
C GLY A 79 -52.92 -29.25 10.77
N ASP A 80 -53.14 -30.53 11.08
CA ASP A 80 -54.32 -31.30 10.65
C ASP A 80 -55.51 -31.18 11.62
N ALA A 81 -55.35 -30.55 12.76
CA ALA A 81 -56.30 -30.49 13.86
C ALA A 81 -57.70 -29.99 13.49
N ARG A 82 -57.83 -29.12 12.48
CA ARG A 82 -59.11 -28.52 12.08
C ARG A 82 -59.85 -29.36 11.06
N LEU A 83 -59.11 -29.99 10.10
CA LEU A 83 -59.67 -30.61 8.91
C LEU A 83 -59.48 -32.14 8.93
N GLY A 84 -58.75 -32.67 9.89
CA GLY A 84 -58.42 -34.07 10.02
C GLY A 84 -57.35 -34.60 9.05
N THR A 85 -57.03 -33.79 8.01
CA THR A 85 -55.96 -34.05 7.05
C THR A 85 -55.56 -32.75 6.39
N VAL A 86 -54.35 -32.65 5.87
CA VAL A 86 -53.92 -31.52 5.04
C VAL A 86 -54.63 -31.59 3.68
N PRO A 87 -55.29 -30.53 3.21
CA PRO A 87 -56.06 -30.50 1.96
C PRO A 87 -55.18 -30.74 0.71
N ASP A 88 -55.67 -31.53 -0.25
CA ASP A 88 -54.98 -31.84 -1.51
C ASP A 88 -54.65 -30.58 -2.33
N ASP A 89 -55.53 -29.57 -2.32
CA ASP A 89 -55.33 -28.29 -3.03
C ASP A 89 -54.12 -27.50 -2.44
N LEU A 90 -53.82 -27.62 -1.13
CA LEU A 90 -52.65 -27.06 -0.52
C LEU A 90 -51.38 -27.81 -0.93
N VAL A 91 -51.46 -29.15 -0.99
CA VAL A 91 -50.34 -30.00 -1.45
C VAL A 91 -49.99 -29.68 -2.91
N GLU A 92 -51.01 -29.53 -3.77
CA GLU A 92 -50.82 -29.20 -5.19
C GLU A 92 -50.22 -27.78 -5.35
N ALA A 93 -50.73 -26.77 -4.60
CA ALA A 93 -50.21 -25.43 -4.62
C ALA A 93 -48.71 -25.36 -4.19
N CYS A 94 -48.37 -26.06 -3.10
CA CYS A 94 -46.98 -26.14 -2.63
C CYS A 94 -46.08 -26.83 -3.65
N ARG A 95 -46.52 -27.94 -4.27
CA ARG A 95 -45.78 -28.63 -5.32
C ARG A 95 -45.57 -27.75 -6.55
N ALA A 96 -46.56 -26.96 -6.96
CA ALA A 96 -46.48 -26.09 -8.12
C ALA A 96 -45.45 -24.92 -7.90
N ARG A 97 -45.22 -24.54 -6.65
CA ARG A 97 -44.28 -23.45 -6.27
C ARG A 97 -42.95 -23.97 -5.72
N GLY A 98 -42.71 -25.27 -5.64
CA GLY A 98 -41.52 -25.84 -5.07
C GLY A 98 -41.33 -25.48 -3.60
N LEU A 99 -42.40 -25.34 -2.84
CA LEU A 99 -42.40 -25.10 -1.40
C LEU A 99 -42.57 -26.42 -0.64
N PRO A 100 -41.62 -26.85 0.18
CA PRO A 100 -41.77 -28.04 1.03
C PRO A 100 -42.97 -27.86 1.95
N LEU A 101 -43.81 -28.92 2.01
CA LEU A 101 -44.97 -28.95 2.89
C LEU A 101 -44.87 -30.12 3.88
N LEU A 102 -44.95 -29.77 5.15
CA LEU A 102 -44.96 -30.70 6.27
C LEU A 102 -46.36 -30.83 6.86
N GLU A 103 -46.79 -32.03 7.16
CA GLU A 103 -47.93 -32.24 8.04
C GLU A 103 -47.47 -32.24 9.48
N VAL A 104 -48.15 -31.48 10.33
CA VAL A 104 -47.90 -31.42 11.78
C VAL A 104 -49.05 -32.09 12.48
N PRO A 105 -48.82 -33.27 13.11
CA PRO A 105 -49.90 -34.06 13.79
C PRO A 105 -50.54 -33.29 14.94
N VAL A 106 -51.81 -33.58 15.24
CA VAL A 106 -52.57 -32.95 16.32
C VAL A 106 -51.89 -33.04 17.67
N GLU A 107 -51.18 -34.13 17.93
CA GLU A 107 -50.45 -34.37 19.16
C GLU A 107 -49.25 -33.46 19.36
N VAL A 108 -48.79 -32.83 18.30
CA VAL A 108 -47.59 -31.97 18.28
C VAL A 108 -48.03 -30.49 18.30
N SER A 109 -47.72 -29.79 19.36
CA SER A 109 -48.02 -28.36 19.42
C SER A 109 -47.02 -27.54 18.55
N PHE A 110 -47.50 -26.50 17.90
CA PHE A 110 -46.61 -25.58 17.17
C PHE A 110 -45.55 -24.94 18.07
N GLY A 111 -45.89 -24.77 19.39
CA GLY A 111 -44.93 -24.33 20.39
C GLY A 111 -43.73 -25.29 20.56
N ALA A 112 -43.96 -26.61 20.50
CA ALA A 112 -42.91 -27.61 20.59
C ALA A 112 -41.97 -27.53 19.39
N VAL A 113 -42.52 -27.38 18.17
CA VAL A 113 -41.73 -27.18 16.94
C VAL A 113 -40.92 -25.91 17.02
N THR A 114 -41.54 -24.81 17.42
CA THR A 114 -40.89 -23.48 17.56
C THR A 114 -39.77 -23.52 18.60
N GLU A 115 -39.97 -24.14 19.73
CA GLU A 115 -38.94 -24.26 20.77
C GLU A 115 -37.77 -25.13 20.33
N LEU A 116 -38.03 -26.23 19.63
CA LEU A 116 -36.95 -27.09 19.12
C LEU A 116 -36.10 -26.36 18.02
N VAL A 117 -36.77 -25.77 17.05
CA VAL A 117 -36.08 -25.06 15.98
C VAL A 117 -35.30 -23.87 16.57
N GLY A 118 -35.93 -23.07 17.46
CA GLY A 118 -35.27 -21.93 18.08
C GLY A 118 -34.03 -22.35 18.91
N ARG A 119 -34.11 -23.45 19.65
CA ARG A 119 -32.95 -23.99 20.38
C ARG A 119 -31.81 -24.44 19.44
N ARG A 120 -32.15 -25.13 18.37
CA ARG A 120 -31.13 -25.62 17.41
C ARG A 120 -30.48 -24.49 16.62
N VAL A 121 -31.26 -23.50 16.16
CA VAL A 121 -30.74 -22.31 15.47
C VAL A 121 -29.83 -21.51 16.41
N ALA A 122 -30.28 -21.27 17.66
CA ALA A 122 -29.45 -20.58 18.66
C ALA A 122 -28.19 -21.38 19.04
N ALA A 123 -28.27 -22.72 19.11
CA ALA A 123 -27.10 -23.56 19.38
C ALA A 123 -26.09 -23.54 18.24
N ALA A 124 -26.54 -23.54 16.98
CA ALA A 124 -25.68 -23.39 15.80
C ALA A 124 -24.95 -22.05 15.81
N GLN A 125 -25.69 -20.94 15.99
CA GLN A 125 -25.12 -19.60 16.11
C GLN A 125 -24.12 -19.48 17.27
N ALA A 126 -24.44 -20.08 18.44
CA ALA A 126 -23.53 -20.10 19.58
C ALA A 126 -22.28 -20.98 19.31
N GLY A 127 -22.41 -22.04 18.51
CA GLY A 127 -21.30 -22.89 18.05
C GLY A 127 -20.34 -22.11 17.15
N ASP A 128 -20.87 -21.40 16.18
CA ASP A 128 -20.11 -20.56 15.25
C ASP A 128 -19.38 -19.44 15.99
N LEU A 129 -20.05 -18.79 16.94
CA LEU A 129 -19.44 -17.74 17.76
C LEU A 129 -18.31 -18.30 18.65
N ARG A 130 -18.51 -19.48 19.27
CA ARG A 130 -17.45 -20.13 20.08
C ARG A 130 -16.27 -20.54 19.21
N GLY A 131 -16.53 -21.04 18.00
CA GLY A 131 -15.49 -21.36 17.00
C GLY A 131 -14.69 -20.12 16.62
N ALA A 132 -15.38 -19.02 16.30
CA ALA A 132 -14.75 -17.74 15.96
C ALA A 132 -13.91 -17.20 17.12
N LEU A 133 -14.43 -17.19 18.34
CA LEU A 133 -13.70 -16.79 19.57
C LEU A 133 -12.48 -17.69 19.84
N GLY A 134 -12.62 -19.01 19.58
CA GLY A 134 -11.50 -19.94 19.72
C GLY A 134 -10.38 -19.68 18.71
N ARG A 135 -10.71 -19.41 17.46
CA ARG A 135 -9.76 -19.02 16.41
C ARG A 135 -9.07 -17.71 16.77
N HIS A 136 -9.85 -16.68 17.13
CA HIS A 136 -9.32 -15.38 17.54
C HIS A 136 -8.33 -15.52 18.72
N ARG A 137 -8.67 -16.28 19.75
CA ARG A 137 -7.78 -16.52 20.90
C ARG A 137 -6.46 -17.18 20.50
N ARG A 138 -6.48 -18.15 19.59
CA ARG A 138 -5.25 -18.80 19.11
C ARG A 138 -4.34 -17.85 18.36
N ILE A 139 -4.89 -17.01 17.48
CA ILE A 139 -4.16 -16.00 16.73
C ILE A 139 -3.52 -14.97 17.70
N VAL A 140 -4.29 -14.44 18.65
CA VAL A 140 -3.79 -13.48 19.63
C VAL A 140 -2.74 -14.10 20.57
N ALA A 141 -2.92 -15.35 20.98
CA ALA A 141 -1.95 -16.06 21.80
C ALA A 141 -0.62 -16.25 21.07
N ALA A 142 -0.63 -16.67 19.79
CA ALA A 142 0.56 -16.80 18.99
C ALA A 142 1.35 -15.48 18.90
N VAL A 143 0.67 -14.36 18.67
CA VAL A 143 1.29 -13.02 18.67
C VAL A 143 1.87 -12.66 20.04
N ALA A 144 1.16 -12.96 21.12
CA ALA A 144 1.62 -12.69 22.49
C ALA A 144 2.84 -13.53 22.87
N GLU A 145 2.92 -14.76 22.38
CA GLU A 145 4.06 -15.68 22.55
C GLU A 145 5.27 -15.32 21.68
N GLY A 146 5.10 -14.37 20.75
CA GLY A 146 6.18 -13.84 19.91
C GLY A 146 6.32 -14.57 18.57
N ALA A 147 5.26 -15.17 18.06
CA ALA A 147 5.24 -15.72 16.72
C ALA A 147 5.57 -14.64 15.68
N GLY A 148 6.51 -14.92 14.78
CA GLY A 148 6.83 -14.03 13.67
C GLY A 148 5.71 -13.96 12.62
N LEU A 149 5.77 -12.96 11.73
CA LEU A 149 4.72 -12.77 10.69
C LEU A 149 4.49 -14.00 9.82
N GLY A 150 5.54 -14.80 9.53
CA GLY A 150 5.41 -16.03 8.75
C GLY A 150 4.58 -17.10 9.46
N GLU A 151 4.81 -17.30 10.76
CA GLU A 151 4.05 -18.24 11.59
C GLU A 151 2.60 -17.76 11.76
N LEU A 152 2.41 -16.46 11.95
CA LEU A 152 1.08 -15.84 12.03
C LEU A 152 0.28 -16.11 10.76
N PHE A 153 0.85 -15.93 9.58
CA PHE A 153 0.13 -16.14 8.32
C PHE A 153 -0.16 -17.61 8.03
N ALA A 154 0.75 -18.52 8.40
CA ALA A 154 0.48 -19.94 8.31
C ALA A 154 -0.70 -20.36 9.22
N LEU A 155 -0.78 -19.78 10.43
CA LEU A 155 -1.89 -20.01 11.35
C LEU A 155 -3.21 -19.43 10.79
N VAL A 156 -3.17 -18.21 10.24
CA VAL A 156 -4.34 -17.54 9.63
C VAL A 156 -4.86 -18.35 8.44
N GLU A 157 -3.99 -18.85 7.59
CA GLU A 157 -4.37 -19.68 6.45
C GLU A 157 -5.01 -20.99 6.91
N ALA A 158 -4.44 -21.64 7.92
CA ALA A 158 -4.98 -22.90 8.47
C ALA A 158 -6.33 -22.71 9.19
N GLU A 159 -6.52 -21.62 9.93
CA GLU A 159 -7.70 -21.40 10.76
C GLU A 159 -8.85 -20.67 10.05
N LEU A 160 -8.53 -19.81 9.10
CA LEU A 160 -9.49 -18.92 8.42
C LEU A 160 -9.57 -19.17 6.92
N GLY A 161 -8.65 -19.97 6.32
CA GLY A 161 -8.56 -20.15 4.88
C GLY A 161 -8.15 -18.87 4.12
N VAL A 162 -7.59 -17.87 4.82
CA VAL A 162 -7.21 -16.58 4.26
C VAL A 162 -5.72 -16.57 3.97
N THR A 163 -5.35 -16.48 2.69
CA THR A 163 -3.96 -16.24 2.30
C THR A 163 -3.65 -14.75 2.43
N ALA A 164 -2.68 -14.43 3.30
CA ALA A 164 -2.30 -13.05 3.60
C ALA A 164 -0.81 -12.79 3.34
N ALA A 165 -0.49 -11.54 3.04
CA ALA A 165 0.86 -11.02 2.92
C ALA A 165 0.94 -9.58 3.46
N VAL A 166 2.13 -9.11 3.79
CA VAL A 166 2.39 -7.69 4.11
C VAL A 166 3.29 -7.10 3.06
N VAL A 167 2.88 -5.96 2.56
CA VAL A 167 3.63 -5.19 1.56
C VAL A 167 3.93 -3.80 2.13
N SER A 168 5.19 -3.35 2.00
CA SER A 168 5.57 -1.98 2.36
C SER A 168 5.08 -0.97 1.33
N ALA A 169 5.02 0.30 1.71
CA ALA A 169 4.66 1.40 0.81
C ALA A 169 5.54 1.50 -0.44
N CYS A 170 6.78 1.01 -0.39
CA CYS A 170 7.71 1.01 -1.52
C CYS A 170 7.67 -0.28 -2.37
N GLY A 171 6.69 -1.17 -2.11
CA GLY A 171 6.46 -2.37 -2.91
C GLY A 171 7.29 -3.60 -2.51
N ALA A 172 8.00 -3.55 -1.38
CA ALA A 172 8.70 -4.72 -0.85
C ALA A 172 7.73 -5.66 -0.13
N VAL A 173 7.88 -6.96 -0.31
CA VAL A 173 7.18 -7.98 0.47
C VAL A 173 7.88 -8.11 1.82
N VAL A 174 7.18 -7.73 2.88
CA VAL A 174 7.67 -7.82 4.26
C VAL A 174 7.48 -9.22 4.82
N ALA A 175 6.35 -9.84 4.51
CA ALA A 175 6.03 -11.22 4.91
C ALA A 175 4.96 -11.82 4.00
N GLY A 176 4.89 -13.16 3.94
CA GLY A 176 3.99 -13.89 3.09
C GLY A 176 4.56 -14.14 1.69
N ALA A 177 3.80 -14.83 0.84
CA ALA A 177 4.21 -15.19 -0.52
C ALA A 177 3.46 -14.33 -1.54
N LEU A 178 4.19 -13.41 -2.19
CA LEU A 178 3.65 -12.53 -3.23
C LEU A 178 4.71 -12.26 -4.30
N PRO A 179 4.40 -12.38 -5.61
CA PRO A 179 5.33 -11.98 -6.66
C PRO A 179 5.68 -10.48 -6.55
N GLU A 180 6.95 -10.12 -6.77
CA GLU A 180 7.44 -8.74 -6.62
C GLU A 180 6.64 -7.73 -7.47
N GLU A 181 6.36 -8.07 -8.73
CA GLU A 181 5.56 -7.19 -9.61
C GLU A 181 4.14 -6.96 -9.06
N GLN A 182 3.54 -7.98 -8.42
CA GLN A 182 2.22 -7.88 -7.84
C GLN A 182 2.27 -7.03 -6.56
N ALA A 183 3.30 -7.21 -5.73
CA ALA A 183 3.52 -6.40 -4.54
C ALA A 183 3.67 -4.91 -4.87
N VAL A 184 4.42 -4.57 -5.93
CA VAL A 184 4.56 -3.19 -6.42
C VAL A 184 3.21 -2.59 -6.86
N ARG A 185 2.37 -3.37 -7.57
CA ARG A 185 1.04 -2.89 -8.00
C ARG A 185 0.13 -2.66 -6.80
N LEU A 186 0.08 -3.61 -5.87
CA LEU A 186 -0.74 -3.50 -4.65
C LEU A 186 -0.27 -2.37 -3.72
N ALA A 187 1.05 -2.12 -3.63
CA ALA A 187 1.58 -0.97 -2.92
C ALA A 187 1.10 0.37 -3.51
N ARG A 188 1.06 0.50 -4.84
CA ARG A 188 0.51 1.68 -5.50
C ARG A 188 -0.98 1.85 -5.23
N ASP A 189 -1.76 0.76 -5.25
CA ASP A 189 -3.18 0.78 -4.91
C ASP A 189 -3.40 1.20 -3.46
N TYR A 190 -2.61 0.66 -2.53
CA TYR A 190 -2.60 1.05 -1.13
C TYR A 190 -2.32 2.55 -0.95
N LEU A 191 -1.29 3.07 -1.63
CA LEU A 191 -0.90 4.48 -1.55
C LEU A 191 -1.97 5.42 -2.12
N ALA A 192 -2.58 5.03 -3.25
CA ALA A 192 -3.59 5.83 -3.96
C ALA A 192 -4.99 5.76 -3.33
N ALA A 193 -5.28 4.74 -2.53
CA ALA A 193 -6.60 4.54 -1.93
C ALA A 193 -6.99 5.72 -1.03
N VAL A 194 -8.17 6.30 -1.27
CA VAL A 194 -8.72 7.39 -0.42
C VAL A 194 -9.10 6.86 0.96
N ARG A 195 -9.67 5.66 1.00
CA ARG A 195 -10.08 4.96 2.23
C ARG A 195 -9.62 3.51 2.18
N LEU A 196 -9.34 2.96 3.35
CA LEU A 196 -9.03 1.55 3.56
C LEU A 196 -10.03 0.98 4.57
N PRO A 197 -10.48 -0.27 4.46
CA PRO A 197 -10.03 -1.22 3.46
C PRO A 197 -10.54 -0.93 2.05
N VAL A 198 -9.87 -1.49 1.04
CA VAL A 198 -10.25 -1.41 -0.37
C VAL A 198 -10.05 -2.75 -1.05
N VAL A 199 -11.00 -3.13 -1.89
CA VAL A 199 -10.88 -4.31 -2.76
C VAL A 199 -10.37 -3.85 -4.12
N VAL A 200 -9.35 -4.53 -4.63
CA VAL A 200 -8.74 -4.27 -5.94
C VAL A 200 -8.59 -5.56 -6.73
N ASP A 201 -8.74 -5.50 -8.04
CA ASP A 201 -8.48 -6.66 -8.92
C ASP A 201 -7.07 -6.53 -9.55
N ARG A 202 -6.21 -7.50 -9.25
CA ARG A 202 -4.83 -7.60 -9.77
C ARG A 202 -4.51 -9.04 -10.21
N GLY A 203 -5.34 -9.60 -11.07
CA GLY A 203 -5.30 -11.01 -11.44
C GLY A 203 -6.02 -11.89 -10.41
N GLY A 204 -7.11 -11.37 -9.87
CA GLY A 204 -7.98 -11.83 -8.82
C GLY A 204 -8.22 -10.75 -7.78
N PRO A 205 -9.28 -10.86 -6.98
CA PRO A 205 -9.60 -9.89 -5.95
C PRO A 205 -8.58 -9.94 -4.81
N PHE A 206 -8.21 -8.74 -4.32
CA PHE A 206 -7.39 -8.55 -3.12
C PHE A 206 -8.01 -7.48 -2.24
N THR A 207 -8.09 -7.74 -0.94
CA THR A 207 -8.52 -6.75 0.04
C THR A 207 -7.29 -6.19 0.76
N LEU A 208 -7.15 -4.85 0.76
CA LEU A 208 -6.03 -4.12 1.35
C LEU A 208 -6.46 -3.43 2.64
N PHE A 209 -5.70 -3.63 3.72
CA PHE A 209 -5.89 -2.95 5.01
C PHE A 209 -4.64 -2.17 5.38
N ALA A 210 -4.80 -1.04 6.07
CA ALA A 210 -3.65 -0.31 6.64
C ALA A 210 -3.14 -1.00 7.90
N VAL A 211 -1.82 -1.12 8.04
CA VAL A 211 -1.17 -1.65 9.24
C VAL A 211 -0.74 -0.49 10.15
N GLY A 212 -1.43 -0.34 11.28
CA GLY A 212 -1.12 0.68 12.27
C GLY A 212 -1.42 2.12 11.82
N ARG A 213 -0.81 3.09 12.51
CA ARG A 213 -1.04 4.55 12.29
C ARG A 213 0.19 5.29 11.74
N SER A 214 1.12 4.59 11.10
CA SER A 214 2.29 5.23 10.48
C SER A 214 1.89 6.12 9.29
N HIS A 215 2.76 7.09 8.95
CA HIS A 215 2.58 7.85 7.71
C HIS A 215 2.55 6.91 6.51
N ARG A 216 1.66 7.14 5.55
CA ARG A 216 1.41 6.22 4.43
C ARG A 216 2.65 5.93 3.60
N ALA A 217 3.54 6.92 3.41
CA ALA A 217 4.79 6.75 2.68
C ALA A 217 5.80 5.79 3.34
N ALA A 218 5.71 5.57 4.65
CA ALA A 218 6.48 4.60 5.40
C ALA A 218 5.57 3.51 6.01
N GLY A 219 4.36 3.37 5.47
CA GLY A 219 3.33 2.45 5.96
C GLY A 219 3.48 1.04 5.40
N TRP A 220 2.73 0.11 5.99
CA TRP A 220 2.54 -1.24 5.50
C TRP A 220 1.07 -1.47 5.17
N ALA A 221 0.81 -2.28 4.17
CA ALA A 221 -0.48 -2.81 3.82
C ALA A 221 -0.53 -4.31 4.15
N LEU A 222 -1.54 -4.74 4.89
CA LEU A 222 -1.95 -6.13 4.92
C LEU A 222 -2.76 -6.40 3.64
N VAL A 223 -2.35 -7.40 2.90
CA VAL A 223 -2.93 -7.84 1.63
C VAL A 223 -3.55 -9.21 1.86
N CYS A 224 -4.85 -9.34 1.71
CA CYS A 224 -5.56 -10.61 1.77
C CYS A 224 -6.06 -10.98 0.37
N ARG A 225 -5.85 -12.24 -0.04
CA ARG A 225 -6.38 -12.75 -1.31
C ARG A 225 -7.89 -12.99 -1.17
N GLY A 226 -8.68 -12.46 -2.10
CA GLY A 226 -10.13 -12.53 -2.06
C GLY A 226 -10.78 -11.35 -1.35
N GLU A 227 -12.11 -11.42 -1.24
CA GLU A 227 -12.89 -10.58 -0.37
C GLU A 227 -12.87 -11.19 1.03
N VAL A 228 -12.38 -10.44 2.00
CA VAL A 228 -12.26 -10.87 3.39
C VAL A 228 -13.18 -10.03 4.24
N ASP A 229 -13.81 -10.67 5.20
CA ASP A 229 -14.60 -9.96 6.20
C ASP A 229 -13.81 -8.82 6.83
N VAL A 230 -14.43 -7.64 6.91
CA VAL A 230 -13.77 -6.41 7.32
C VAL A 230 -13.27 -6.50 8.78
N GLU A 231 -14.00 -7.18 9.65
CA GLU A 231 -13.63 -7.34 11.06
C GLU A 231 -12.41 -8.25 11.19
N ILE A 232 -12.41 -9.39 10.50
CA ILE A 232 -11.25 -10.31 10.43
C ILE A 232 -10.02 -9.58 9.88
N GLY A 233 -10.18 -8.82 8.80
CA GLY A 233 -9.09 -8.06 8.21
C GLY A 233 -8.50 -7.01 9.14
N TYR A 234 -9.31 -6.30 9.92
CA TYR A 234 -8.82 -5.35 10.93
C TYR A 234 -8.12 -6.05 12.10
N GLU A 235 -8.62 -7.20 12.56
CA GLU A 235 -7.95 -7.98 13.60
C GLU A 235 -6.56 -8.44 13.16
N LEU A 236 -6.45 -8.97 11.94
CA LEU A 236 -5.16 -9.36 11.35
C LEU A 236 -4.23 -8.17 11.18
N ALA A 237 -4.73 -7.03 10.69
CA ALA A 237 -3.95 -5.81 10.55
C ALA A 237 -3.46 -5.29 11.93
N ALA A 238 -4.25 -5.44 12.98
CA ALA A 238 -3.85 -5.11 14.34
C ALA A 238 -2.74 -6.04 14.86
N CYS A 239 -2.83 -7.34 14.61
CA CYS A 239 -1.77 -8.31 14.95
C CYS A 239 -0.44 -7.97 14.25
N VAL A 240 -0.50 -7.67 12.94
CA VAL A 240 0.68 -7.24 12.17
C VAL A 240 1.23 -5.91 12.71
N ALA A 241 0.36 -4.97 13.14
CA ALA A 241 0.78 -3.70 13.72
C ALA A 241 1.49 -3.89 15.08
N MET A 242 1.06 -4.86 15.88
CA MET A 242 1.74 -5.20 17.15
C MET A 242 3.16 -5.72 16.88
N GLU A 243 3.32 -6.65 15.94
CA GLU A 243 4.64 -7.19 15.58
C GLU A 243 5.54 -6.10 14.98
N ARG A 244 4.99 -5.24 14.12
CA ARG A 244 5.71 -4.06 13.64
C ARG A 244 6.18 -3.15 14.76
N THR A 245 5.32 -2.86 15.75
CA THR A 245 5.66 -2.01 16.90
C THR A 245 6.78 -2.63 17.73
N ARG A 246 6.72 -3.94 17.96
CA ARG A 246 7.77 -4.69 18.67
C ARG A 246 9.13 -4.61 17.96
N ALA A 247 9.14 -4.84 16.65
CA ALA A 247 10.34 -4.69 15.82
C ALA A 247 10.86 -3.25 15.84
N GLU A 248 9.98 -2.25 15.85
CA GLU A 248 10.33 -0.82 15.90
C GLU A 248 11.00 -0.41 17.22
N GLU A 249 10.60 -1.01 18.34
CA GLU A 249 11.24 -0.78 19.64
C GLU A 249 12.69 -1.27 19.68
N GLY A 250 12.97 -2.44 19.11
CA GLY A 250 14.35 -2.92 18.95
C GLY A 250 15.20 -1.95 18.14
N ARG A 251 14.67 -1.42 17.06
CA ARG A 251 15.38 -0.49 16.17
C ARG A 251 15.68 0.89 16.80
N ARG A 252 15.00 1.28 17.86
CA ARG A 252 15.29 2.54 18.58
C ARG A 252 16.71 2.56 19.16
N VAL A 253 17.19 1.41 19.64
CA VAL A 253 18.55 1.30 20.17
C VAL A 253 19.55 1.42 19.03
N GLU A 254 19.31 0.72 17.92
CA GLU A 254 20.17 0.76 16.73
C GLU A 254 20.25 2.18 16.14
N ARG A 255 19.12 2.90 16.03
CA ARG A 255 19.11 4.31 15.57
C ARG A 255 19.93 5.21 16.48
N ARG A 256 19.84 5.03 17.81
CA ARG A 256 20.65 5.82 18.76
C ARG A 256 22.15 5.56 18.59
N LEU A 257 22.53 4.31 18.32
CA LEU A 257 23.94 3.96 18.04
C LEU A 257 24.41 4.61 16.72
N ALA A 258 23.58 4.57 15.69
CA ALA A 258 23.86 5.24 14.41
C ALA A 258 23.96 6.76 14.57
N ASP A 259 23.05 7.40 15.33
CA ASP A 259 23.10 8.84 15.63
C ASP A 259 24.42 9.22 16.31
N GLN A 260 24.84 8.46 17.32
CA GLN A 260 26.10 8.70 18.02
C GLN A 260 27.32 8.52 17.11
N LEU A 261 27.32 7.51 16.25
CA LEU A 261 28.39 7.27 15.28
C LEU A 261 28.52 8.46 14.31
N ILE A 262 27.42 8.89 13.71
CA ILE A 262 27.42 9.99 12.73
C ILE A 262 27.80 11.31 13.40
N ALA A 263 27.27 11.61 14.59
CA ALA A 263 27.61 12.81 15.34
C ALA A 263 29.12 12.86 15.67
N LEU A 264 29.69 11.73 16.13
CA LEU A 264 31.12 11.61 16.44
C LEU A 264 31.98 11.79 15.17
N ALA A 265 31.59 11.18 14.05
CA ALA A 265 32.30 11.31 12.78
C ALA A 265 32.30 12.76 12.25
N CYS A 266 31.16 13.44 12.34
CA CYS A 266 31.05 14.85 11.94
C CYS A 266 31.83 15.79 12.85
N ALA A 267 31.95 15.47 14.14
CA ALA A 267 32.77 16.22 15.11
C ALA A 267 34.27 15.97 14.98
N GLY A 268 34.73 15.05 14.14
CA GLY A 268 36.14 14.70 13.98
C GLY A 268 36.70 13.81 15.12
N GLY A 269 35.86 12.86 15.58
CA GLY A 269 36.21 11.94 16.66
C GLY A 269 37.36 11.00 16.35
N ASP A 270 37.86 10.32 17.39
CA ASP A 270 38.96 9.38 17.28
C ASP A 270 38.66 8.18 16.36
N LEU A 271 39.64 7.81 15.51
CA LEU A 271 39.44 6.76 14.50
C LEU A 271 39.24 5.38 15.11
N ALA A 272 39.88 5.08 16.26
CA ALA A 272 39.69 3.81 16.93
C ALA A 272 38.26 3.68 17.51
N GLU A 273 37.77 4.76 18.11
CA GLU A 273 36.38 4.82 18.60
C GLU A 273 35.38 4.71 17.46
N LEU A 274 35.57 5.45 16.37
CA LEU A 274 34.72 5.38 15.17
C LEU A 274 34.72 3.96 14.58
N SER A 275 35.87 3.27 14.52
CA SER A 275 35.96 1.88 14.06
C SER A 275 35.16 0.93 14.96
N ALA A 276 35.26 1.10 16.28
CA ALA A 276 34.50 0.29 17.24
C ALA A 276 32.97 0.49 17.08
N ARG A 277 32.53 1.74 16.96
CA ARG A 277 31.11 2.08 16.77
C ARG A 277 30.58 1.60 15.42
N LEU A 278 31.38 1.65 14.33
CA LEU A 278 31.02 1.09 13.03
C LEU A 278 30.71 -0.41 13.16
N ARG A 279 31.58 -1.17 13.83
CA ARG A 279 31.34 -2.62 14.09
C ARG A 279 30.07 -2.83 14.92
N THR A 280 29.81 -1.99 15.92
CA THR A 280 28.58 -2.07 16.72
C THR A 280 27.33 -1.84 15.86
N CYS A 281 27.43 -1.01 14.82
CA CYS A 281 26.36 -0.82 13.83
C CYS A 281 26.33 -1.93 12.74
N GLY A 282 27.10 -3.01 12.89
CA GLY A 282 27.12 -4.13 11.95
C GLY A 282 27.92 -3.89 10.68
N ILE A 283 28.76 -2.85 10.63
CA ILE A 283 29.60 -2.51 9.47
C ILE A 283 31.06 -2.79 9.80
N ASP A 284 31.71 -3.67 9.02
CA ASP A 284 33.13 -3.85 9.11
C ASP A 284 33.86 -2.66 8.49
N PRO A 285 34.76 -1.96 9.23
CA PRO A 285 35.52 -0.85 8.70
C PRO A 285 36.40 -1.20 7.48
N ALA A 286 36.77 -2.48 7.29
CA ALA A 286 37.53 -2.94 6.15
C ALA A 286 36.68 -3.18 4.89
N GLU A 287 35.37 -3.34 5.03
CA GLU A 287 34.45 -3.55 3.93
C GLU A 287 33.89 -2.23 3.39
N PRO A 288 33.50 -2.20 2.09
CA PRO A 288 32.90 -1.01 1.50
C PRO A 288 31.49 -0.78 2.04
N TYR A 289 31.13 0.47 2.23
CA TYR A 289 29.78 0.93 2.56
C TYR A 289 29.46 2.21 1.82
N ALA A 290 28.19 2.58 1.78
CA ALA A 290 27.73 3.87 1.24
C ALA A 290 26.90 4.62 2.28
N VAL A 291 26.76 5.93 2.10
CA VAL A 291 25.89 6.79 2.90
C VAL A 291 24.69 7.22 2.07
N VAL A 292 23.49 7.08 2.64
CA VAL A 292 22.25 7.59 2.08
C VAL A 292 21.73 8.70 2.97
N ALA A 293 21.54 9.89 2.44
CA ALA A 293 20.86 11.00 3.11
C ALA A 293 19.48 11.21 2.50
N ALA A 294 18.43 11.37 3.31
CA ALA A 294 17.09 11.52 2.78
C ALA A 294 16.19 12.48 3.56
N THR A 295 15.26 13.07 2.82
CA THR A 295 14.11 13.81 3.32
C THR A 295 12.85 13.38 2.58
N ALA A 296 11.71 13.51 3.25
CA ALA A 296 10.41 13.33 2.62
C ALA A 296 9.47 14.44 3.10
N SER A 297 8.86 15.16 2.18
CA SER A 297 8.01 16.30 2.48
C SER A 297 6.73 16.28 1.64
N ARG A 298 5.70 16.96 2.14
CA ARG A 298 4.46 17.15 1.37
C ARG A 298 4.64 18.34 0.42
N ARG A 299 4.36 18.10 -0.86
CA ARG A 299 4.46 19.12 -1.90
C ARG A 299 3.51 20.30 -1.60
N GLY A 300 4.08 21.52 -1.49
CA GLY A 300 3.30 22.75 -1.30
C GLY A 300 2.69 22.95 0.09
N ALA A 301 3.03 22.11 1.09
CA ALA A 301 2.57 22.27 2.46
C ALA A 301 3.65 22.90 3.34
N THR A 302 3.26 23.88 4.15
CA THR A 302 4.10 24.48 5.21
C THR A 302 3.99 23.75 6.54
N GLU A 303 2.93 22.92 6.70
CA GLU A 303 2.70 22.09 7.88
C GLU A 303 2.71 20.61 7.50
N GLY A 304 3.32 19.79 8.33
CA GLY A 304 3.43 18.35 8.10
C GLY A 304 4.41 17.67 9.06
N PRO A 305 4.67 16.37 8.91
CA PRO A 305 5.72 15.69 9.66
C PRO A 305 7.08 16.28 9.31
N ASP A 306 8.01 16.22 10.27
CA ASP A 306 9.41 16.61 10.04
C ASP A 306 9.98 15.89 8.81
N PRO A 307 10.46 16.63 7.79
CA PRO A 307 10.95 16.03 6.55
C PRO A 307 12.15 15.10 6.75
N ALA A 308 13.02 15.38 7.71
CA ALA A 308 14.16 14.53 8.02
C ALA A 308 13.67 13.21 8.65
N LEU A 309 12.79 13.29 9.65
CA LEU A 309 12.25 12.12 10.33
C LEU A 309 11.46 11.20 9.37
N LEU A 310 10.57 11.78 8.57
CA LEU A 310 9.83 11.01 7.57
C LEU A 310 10.76 10.42 6.50
N GLY A 311 11.79 11.18 6.08
CA GLY A 311 12.82 10.72 5.15
C GLY A 311 13.56 9.49 5.68
N GLY A 312 13.93 9.48 6.95
CA GLY A 312 14.55 8.34 7.61
C GLY A 312 13.66 7.10 7.61
N GLN A 313 12.39 7.27 7.99
CA GLN A 313 11.42 6.16 7.96
C GLN A 313 11.24 5.60 6.54
N VAL A 314 11.19 6.47 5.53
CA VAL A 314 11.07 6.05 4.12
C VAL A 314 12.33 5.32 3.67
N VAL A 315 13.53 5.82 3.98
CA VAL A 315 14.80 5.15 3.63
C VAL A 315 14.89 3.76 4.25
N GLU A 316 14.51 3.59 5.50
CA GLU A 316 14.47 2.28 6.13
C GLU A 316 13.55 1.31 5.37
N GLU A 317 12.37 1.75 4.92
CA GLU A 317 11.47 0.93 4.10
C GLU A 317 12.03 0.67 2.69
N LEU A 318 12.70 1.66 2.07
CA LEU A 318 13.38 1.49 0.78
C LEU A 318 14.50 0.44 0.85
N LEU A 319 15.08 0.25 2.02
CA LEU A 319 16.20 -0.67 2.32
C LEU A 319 15.75 -1.91 3.10
N ASP A 320 14.47 -2.34 2.94
CA ASP A 320 13.85 -3.52 3.57
C ASP A 320 14.05 -3.59 5.09
N ARG A 321 14.27 -2.44 5.72
CA ARG A 321 14.55 -2.32 7.15
C ARG A 321 15.83 -3.06 7.61
N GLU A 322 16.74 -3.37 6.71
CA GLU A 322 18.04 -3.97 7.04
C GLU A 322 19.04 -2.98 7.62
N VAL A 323 18.79 -1.68 7.43
CA VAL A 323 19.58 -0.58 7.99
C VAL A 323 18.71 0.35 8.82
N VAL A 324 19.33 1.15 9.65
CA VAL A 324 18.66 2.22 10.40
C VAL A 324 19.11 3.58 9.90
N ALA A 325 18.21 4.56 9.96
CA ALA A 325 18.51 5.94 9.62
C ALA A 325 18.65 6.78 10.91
N ALA A 326 19.81 7.40 11.06
CA ALA A 326 20.08 8.39 12.10
C ALA A 326 19.33 9.70 11.77
N ALA A 327 18.65 10.30 12.74
CA ALA A 327 17.93 11.54 12.58
C ALA A 327 18.89 12.74 12.69
N GLY A 328 19.16 13.42 11.58
CA GLY A 328 19.90 14.69 11.56
C GLY A 328 18.97 15.90 11.55
N ALA A 329 19.53 17.10 11.75
CA ALA A 329 18.76 18.34 11.74
C ALA A 329 18.14 18.64 10.36
N ASP A 330 18.88 18.38 9.28
CA ASP A 330 18.46 18.70 7.91
C ASP A 330 17.98 17.47 7.11
N ALA A 331 18.41 16.28 7.50
CA ALA A 331 18.09 15.02 6.83
C ALA A 331 18.39 13.84 7.74
N SER A 332 17.72 12.73 7.54
CA SER A 332 18.15 11.45 8.10
C SER A 332 19.25 10.82 7.25
N VAL A 333 20.18 10.14 7.91
CA VAL A 333 21.36 9.54 7.30
C VAL A 333 21.42 8.05 7.65
N ALA A 334 21.58 7.20 6.66
CA ALA A 334 21.77 5.76 6.83
C ALA A 334 23.11 5.32 6.25
N LEU A 335 23.81 4.44 6.97
CA LEU A 335 25.01 3.75 6.47
C LEU A 335 24.59 2.39 5.92
N VAL A 336 24.94 2.11 4.69
CA VAL A 336 24.53 0.89 3.98
C VAL A 336 25.76 0.07 3.61
N PRO A 337 25.95 -1.14 4.19
CA PRO A 337 27.07 -1.99 3.84
C PRO A 337 26.94 -2.52 2.41
N LEU A 338 28.01 -2.39 1.60
CA LEU A 338 28.07 -2.88 0.23
C LEU A 338 28.82 -4.23 0.22
N ARG A 339 28.11 -5.32 0.54
CA ARG A 339 28.71 -6.66 0.59
C ARG A 339 28.34 -7.44 -0.66
N GLY A 340 29.34 -8.07 -1.29
CA GLY A 340 29.10 -9.06 -2.33
C GLY A 340 28.26 -10.23 -1.76
N GLY A 341 27.12 -10.53 -2.41
CA GLY A 341 26.18 -11.55 -1.91
C GLY A 341 25.02 -11.00 -1.06
N THR A 342 25.04 -9.72 -0.68
CA THR A 342 23.86 -9.04 -0.16
C THR A 342 22.94 -8.58 -1.29
N GLN A 343 21.68 -8.35 -0.99
CA GLN A 343 20.73 -7.79 -1.97
C GLN A 343 21.09 -6.37 -2.47
N TRP A 344 22.06 -5.72 -1.81
CA TRP A 344 22.56 -4.38 -2.19
C TRP A 344 23.68 -4.47 -3.24
N GLY A 345 24.42 -5.59 -3.28
CA GLY A 345 25.51 -5.83 -4.21
C GLY A 345 26.58 -4.74 -4.16
N ASP A 346 26.60 -3.95 -5.21
CA ASP A 346 27.43 -2.76 -5.32
C ASP A 346 26.60 -1.47 -5.20
N ARG A 347 27.28 -0.33 -5.24
CA ARG A 347 26.65 1.00 -5.15
C ARG A 347 25.63 1.27 -6.28
N ASP A 348 25.88 0.78 -7.48
CA ASP A 348 25.01 1.06 -8.63
C ASP A 348 23.72 0.22 -8.53
N ALA A 349 23.82 -1.02 -8.04
CA ALA A 349 22.65 -1.84 -7.71
C ALA A 349 21.81 -1.19 -6.58
N LEU A 350 22.45 -0.66 -5.55
CA LEU A 350 21.77 0.10 -4.50
C LEU A 350 21.05 1.33 -5.05
N ALA A 351 21.72 2.12 -5.91
CA ALA A 351 21.13 3.29 -6.56
C ALA A 351 19.92 2.92 -7.42
N ALA A 352 20.03 1.86 -8.22
CA ALA A 352 18.93 1.37 -9.06
C ALA A 352 17.72 0.95 -8.24
N ARG A 353 17.95 0.23 -7.14
CA ARG A 353 16.90 -0.22 -6.22
C ARG A 353 16.21 0.95 -5.52
N LEU A 354 16.97 1.91 -5.00
CA LEU A 354 16.42 3.13 -4.39
C LEU A 354 15.55 3.89 -5.39
N ARG A 355 16.01 4.03 -6.66
CA ARG A 355 15.23 4.70 -7.73
C ARG A 355 13.94 3.96 -8.03
N ALA A 356 14.00 2.63 -8.21
CA ALA A 356 12.83 1.82 -8.51
C ALA A 356 11.75 1.93 -7.42
N ARG A 357 12.15 1.81 -6.16
CA ARG A 357 11.24 1.88 -5.02
C ARG A 357 10.71 3.29 -4.75
N THR A 358 11.54 4.31 -4.91
CA THR A 358 11.09 5.71 -4.84
C THR A 358 10.06 6.02 -5.93
N ALA A 359 10.19 5.43 -7.12
CA ALA A 359 9.21 5.57 -8.19
C ALA A 359 7.85 4.92 -7.85
N VAL A 360 7.83 3.87 -7.03
CA VAL A 360 6.56 3.28 -6.51
C VAL A 360 5.83 4.31 -5.64
N LEU A 361 6.56 4.92 -4.69
CA LEU A 361 6.01 5.96 -3.81
C LEU A 361 5.50 7.17 -4.61
N ALA A 362 6.31 7.68 -5.53
CA ALA A 362 5.93 8.83 -6.35
C ALA A 362 4.69 8.56 -7.22
N GLY A 363 4.56 7.34 -7.75
CA GLY A 363 3.41 6.93 -8.55
C GLY A 363 2.12 6.73 -7.75
N GLY A 364 2.22 6.26 -6.50
CA GLY A 364 1.06 6.00 -5.65
C GLY A 364 0.68 7.15 -4.71
N LEU A 365 1.65 8.01 -4.36
CA LEU A 365 1.44 9.13 -3.42
C LEU A 365 2.10 10.42 -3.93
N PRO A 366 1.61 11.00 -5.03
CA PRO A 366 2.24 12.17 -5.69
C PRO A 366 2.30 13.42 -4.84
N ALA A 367 1.53 13.48 -3.75
CA ALA A 367 1.58 14.57 -2.79
C ALA A 367 2.84 14.57 -1.91
N ILE A 368 3.57 13.46 -1.84
CA ILE A 368 4.81 13.33 -1.08
C ILE A 368 6.00 13.32 -2.04
N THR A 369 6.96 14.17 -1.77
CA THR A 369 8.24 14.20 -2.47
C THR A 369 9.31 13.57 -1.58
N VAL A 370 9.92 12.50 -2.07
CA VAL A 370 11.09 11.86 -1.42
C VAL A 370 12.33 12.30 -2.17
N SER A 371 13.31 12.82 -1.43
CA SER A 371 14.61 13.24 -1.97
C SER A 371 15.71 12.47 -1.25
N ALA A 372 16.46 11.66 -1.98
CA ALA A 372 17.55 10.88 -1.44
C ALA A 372 18.86 11.14 -2.22
N GLY A 373 19.94 11.24 -1.47
CA GLY A 373 21.29 11.35 -2.00
C GLY A 373 22.13 10.14 -1.57
N LEU A 374 22.92 9.61 -2.48
CA LEU A 374 23.81 8.46 -2.29
C LEU A 374 25.27 8.89 -2.49
N SER A 375 26.12 8.60 -1.50
CA SER A 375 27.58 8.84 -1.60
C SER A 375 28.26 7.87 -2.57
N GLY A 376 29.55 8.10 -2.81
CA GLY A 376 30.46 7.10 -3.36
C GLY A 376 30.59 5.87 -2.46
N ALA A 377 31.24 4.82 -2.94
CA ALA A 377 31.66 3.70 -2.12
C ALA A 377 32.81 4.15 -1.19
N LEU A 378 32.64 3.94 0.09
CA LEU A 378 33.53 4.39 1.15
C LEU A 378 34.18 3.18 1.86
N THR A 379 35.35 3.37 2.42
CA THR A 379 36.02 2.36 3.25
C THR A 379 36.70 3.06 4.43
N GLY A 380 36.63 2.44 5.59
CA GLY A 380 37.21 2.97 6.81
C GLY A 380 36.43 4.07 7.51
N PRO A 381 36.65 4.29 8.80
CA PRO A 381 35.89 5.24 9.62
C PRO A 381 36.15 6.70 9.26
N GLN A 382 37.33 7.03 8.71
CA GLN A 382 37.69 8.39 8.27
C GLN A 382 36.85 8.91 7.13
N ALA A 383 36.22 8.00 6.35
CA ALA A 383 35.43 8.37 5.18
C ALA A 383 33.96 8.76 5.52
N ILE A 384 33.48 8.46 6.74
CA ILE A 384 32.07 8.67 7.13
C ILE A 384 31.68 10.12 6.94
N ARG A 385 32.46 11.06 7.46
CA ARG A 385 32.15 12.51 7.36
C ARG A 385 32.02 12.96 5.92
N GLY A 386 33.01 12.63 5.07
CA GLY A 386 32.96 12.95 3.64
C GLY A 386 31.75 12.34 2.95
N GLY A 387 31.41 11.10 3.28
CA GLY A 387 30.24 10.41 2.76
C GLY A 387 28.92 11.08 3.18
N VAL A 388 28.81 11.53 4.40
CA VAL A 388 27.61 12.31 4.88
C VAL A 388 27.49 13.62 4.12
N GLU A 389 28.58 14.34 3.91
CA GLU A 389 28.61 15.58 3.14
C GLU A 389 28.22 15.33 1.67
N GLU A 390 28.79 14.31 1.02
CA GLU A 390 28.45 13.91 -0.36
C GLU A 390 26.98 13.53 -0.52
N ALA A 391 26.49 12.63 0.34
CA ALA A 391 25.09 12.21 0.31
C ALA A 391 24.15 13.38 0.58
N GLY A 392 24.51 14.29 1.49
CA GLY A 392 23.77 15.52 1.77
C GLY A 392 23.71 16.45 0.56
N HIS A 393 24.80 16.61 -0.19
CA HIS A 393 24.82 17.39 -1.43
C HIS A 393 23.92 16.75 -2.51
N ALA A 394 24.03 15.43 -2.68
CA ALA A 394 23.20 14.67 -3.62
C ALA A 394 21.71 14.82 -3.29
N ARG A 395 21.36 14.74 -2.01
CA ARG A 395 19.97 14.93 -1.55
C ARG A 395 19.44 16.33 -1.89
N ARG A 396 20.23 17.39 -1.61
CA ARG A 396 19.82 18.77 -1.96
C ARG A 396 19.61 18.94 -3.45
N MET A 397 20.42 18.29 -4.28
CA MET A 397 20.19 18.26 -5.72
C MET A 397 18.91 17.52 -6.09
N ALA A 398 18.61 16.38 -5.45
CA ALA A 398 17.35 15.68 -5.63
C ALA A 398 16.15 16.59 -5.28
N GLU A 399 16.24 17.35 -4.18
CA GLU A 399 15.21 18.33 -3.79
C GLU A 399 15.02 19.42 -4.85
N ALA A 400 16.11 19.99 -5.35
CA ALA A 400 16.07 21.03 -6.39
C ALA A 400 15.46 20.52 -7.72
N ARG A 401 15.59 19.22 -7.99
CA ARG A 401 14.97 18.56 -9.16
C ARG A 401 13.51 18.16 -8.92
N GLY A 402 12.96 18.40 -7.72
CA GLY A 402 11.59 18.03 -7.36
C GLY A 402 11.44 16.62 -6.84
N GLY A 403 12.50 16.01 -6.32
CA GLY A 403 12.55 14.69 -5.70
C GLY A 403 13.34 13.64 -6.48
N GLY A 404 13.36 12.43 -5.95
CA GLY A 404 14.05 11.28 -6.53
C GLY A 404 15.37 10.94 -5.85
N VAL A 405 16.19 10.14 -6.54
CA VAL A 405 17.49 9.66 -6.03
C VAL A 405 18.61 10.18 -6.92
N VAL A 406 19.56 10.89 -6.32
CA VAL A 406 20.77 11.40 -6.96
C VAL A 406 21.99 10.77 -6.34
N THR A 407 22.95 10.35 -7.15
CA THR A 407 24.23 9.80 -6.68
C THR A 407 25.33 10.87 -6.68
N SER A 408 26.38 10.70 -5.87
CA SER A 408 27.51 11.63 -5.81
C SER A 408 28.17 11.83 -7.19
N ASP A 409 28.24 10.80 -8.04
CA ASP A 409 28.85 10.93 -9.37
C ASP A 409 28.09 11.88 -10.28
N GLU A 410 26.77 11.99 -10.10
CA GLU A 410 25.97 12.98 -10.83
C GLU A 410 26.26 14.41 -10.37
N ILE A 411 26.95 14.55 -9.24
CA ILE A 411 27.25 15.80 -8.61
C ILE A 411 28.62 16.37 -9.01
N TYR A 412 29.60 15.50 -9.37
CA TYR A 412 30.93 15.94 -9.83
C TYR A 412 30.87 16.64 -11.21
N THR A 413 29.76 17.27 -11.51
CA THR A 413 29.55 18.12 -12.68
C THR A 413 29.41 19.58 -12.24
N HIS A 414 29.59 20.51 -13.21
CA HIS A 414 29.31 21.94 -13.05
C HIS A 414 27.95 22.23 -12.36
N ALA A 415 26.98 21.30 -12.46
CA ALA A 415 25.67 21.42 -11.80
C ALA A 415 25.79 21.47 -10.26
N LEU A 416 26.77 20.79 -9.65
CA LEU A 416 27.01 20.89 -8.20
C LEU A 416 27.55 22.26 -7.81
N LEU A 417 28.56 22.76 -8.53
CA LEU A 417 29.11 24.10 -8.26
C LEU A 417 27.99 25.13 -8.29
N LEU A 418 27.08 25.04 -9.24
CA LEU A 418 25.92 25.91 -9.32
C LEU A 418 24.90 25.67 -8.19
N ALA A 419 24.69 24.45 -7.75
CA ALA A 419 23.73 24.14 -6.67
C ALA A 419 24.22 24.63 -5.30
N THR A 420 25.54 24.76 -5.08
CA THR A 420 26.11 25.28 -3.83
C THR A 420 26.11 26.81 -3.75
N VAL A 421 25.93 27.49 -4.88
CA VAL A 421 25.86 28.95 -4.96
C VAL A 421 24.44 29.43 -4.65
N PRO A 422 24.23 30.43 -3.75
CA PRO A 422 22.91 30.99 -3.48
C PRO A 422 22.18 31.45 -4.74
N GLY A 423 20.85 31.26 -4.76
CA GLY A 423 20.03 31.50 -5.96
C GLY A 423 20.10 32.94 -6.50
N ASP A 424 20.17 33.93 -5.61
CA ASP A 424 20.35 35.35 -5.92
C ASP A 424 21.70 35.61 -6.60
N VAL A 425 22.78 35.00 -6.14
CA VAL A 425 24.11 35.08 -6.73
C VAL A 425 24.13 34.45 -8.13
N ARG A 426 23.50 33.27 -8.28
CA ARG A 426 23.36 32.57 -9.58
C ARG A 426 22.59 33.42 -10.59
N SER A 427 21.43 33.97 -10.17
CA SER A 427 20.60 34.79 -11.03
C SER A 427 21.31 36.09 -11.42
N SER A 428 22.07 36.68 -10.48
CA SER A 428 22.90 37.85 -10.75
C SER A 428 24.02 37.56 -11.75
N PHE A 429 24.70 36.40 -11.59
CA PHE A 429 25.75 35.94 -12.51
C PHE A 429 25.21 35.69 -13.92
N ALA A 430 24.11 34.93 -14.03
CA ALA A 430 23.47 34.62 -15.30
C ALA A 430 22.93 35.92 -15.96
N GLY A 431 22.26 36.77 -15.22
CA GLY A 431 21.72 38.02 -15.70
C GLY A 431 22.79 38.97 -16.22
N ARG A 432 23.96 39.05 -15.55
CA ARG A 432 25.07 39.87 -15.98
C ARG A 432 25.69 39.44 -17.30
N LEU A 433 25.82 38.13 -17.52
CA LEU A 433 26.43 37.55 -18.73
C LEU A 433 25.45 37.41 -19.87
N LEU A 434 24.25 36.90 -19.61
CA LEU A 434 23.26 36.58 -20.65
C LEU A 434 22.22 37.66 -20.87
N GLY A 435 22.06 38.61 -19.94
CA GLY A 435 21.09 39.71 -20.04
C GLY A 435 21.16 40.44 -21.39
N PRO A 436 22.36 40.87 -21.86
CA PRO A 436 22.50 41.52 -23.16
C PRO A 436 22.04 40.66 -24.35
N LEU A 437 22.18 39.32 -24.24
CA LEU A 437 21.74 38.39 -25.27
C LEU A 437 20.20 38.23 -25.25
N PHE A 438 19.58 38.07 -24.08
CA PHE A 438 18.13 38.06 -23.95
C PHE A 438 17.47 39.33 -24.44
N ASP A 439 18.07 40.47 -24.16
CA ASP A 439 17.59 41.78 -24.65
C ASP A 439 17.69 41.92 -26.15
N TYR A 440 18.77 41.41 -26.73
CA TYR A 440 18.96 41.41 -28.19
C TYR A 440 17.98 40.45 -28.88
N ASP A 441 17.82 39.22 -28.33
CA ASP A 441 16.90 38.24 -28.88
C ASP A 441 15.44 38.72 -28.85
N ARG A 442 15.00 39.39 -27.77
CA ARG A 442 13.69 40.03 -27.70
C ARG A 442 13.45 41.11 -28.72
N ARG A 443 14.47 41.90 -29.05
CA ARG A 443 14.32 43.01 -30.00
C ARG A 443 14.41 42.57 -31.46
N HIS A 444 15.22 41.54 -31.76
CA HIS A 444 15.58 41.20 -33.12
C HIS A 444 15.19 39.78 -33.55
N GLY A 445 14.66 38.93 -32.64
CA GLY A 445 14.31 37.55 -32.91
C GLY A 445 15.51 36.69 -33.33
N ALA A 446 16.72 37.00 -32.81
CA ALA A 446 17.96 36.50 -33.38
C ALA A 446 18.40 35.10 -32.91
N GLU A 447 17.75 34.55 -31.87
CA GLU A 447 18.03 33.25 -31.25
C GLU A 447 19.52 33.08 -30.81
N LEU A 448 20.14 34.14 -30.28
CA LEU A 448 21.54 34.11 -29.85
C LEU A 448 21.77 33.14 -28.68
N VAL A 449 20.88 33.19 -27.66
CA VAL A 449 20.99 32.34 -26.48
C VAL A 449 20.87 30.86 -26.89
N ARG A 450 19.91 30.52 -27.74
CA ARG A 450 19.75 29.17 -28.29
C ARG A 450 20.95 28.70 -29.09
N THR A 451 21.52 29.61 -29.90
CA THR A 451 22.71 29.32 -30.74
C THR A 451 23.95 29.11 -29.88
N LEU A 452 24.15 29.94 -28.83
CA LEU A 452 25.23 29.77 -27.86
C LEU A 452 25.15 28.43 -27.13
N GLY A 453 23.98 28.03 -26.65
CA GLY A 453 23.78 26.75 -26.01
C GLY A 453 24.12 25.57 -26.93
N ALA A 454 23.59 25.58 -28.16
CA ALA A 454 23.90 24.55 -29.16
C ALA A 454 25.39 24.50 -29.53
N PHE A 455 26.05 25.66 -29.65
CA PHE A 455 27.46 25.73 -29.95
C PHE A 455 28.36 25.17 -28.86
N LEU A 456 28.08 25.48 -27.61
CA LEU A 456 28.79 24.91 -26.45
C LEU A 456 28.53 23.42 -26.28
N ASP A 457 27.29 22.96 -26.44
CA ASP A 457 26.94 21.54 -26.42
C ASP A 457 27.63 20.72 -27.56
N CYS A 458 27.85 21.33 -28.71
CA CYS A 458 28.60 20.76 -29.84
C CYS A 458 30.10 20.96 -29.69
N THR A 459 30.62 21.24 -28.51
CA THR A 459 32.07 21.43 -28.22
C THR A 459 32.75 22.51 -29.10
N GLY A 460 31.99 23.49 -29.57
CA GLY A 460 32.48 24.55 -30.45
C GLY A 460 32.56 24.18 -31.92
N SER A 461 31.97 23.06 -32.33
CA SER A 461 31.95 22.65 -33.76
C SER A 461 30.92 23.45 -34.55
N TRP A 462 31.38 24.26 -35.50
CA TRP A 462 30.54 25.08 -36.36
C TRP A 462 29.56 24.25 -37.22
N ASN A 463 30.04 23.14 -37.78
CA ASN A 463 29.22 22.26 -38.62
C ASN A 463 28.16 21.50 -37.81
N ALA A 464 28.54 20.90 -36.69
CA ALA A 464 27.61 20.20 -35.84
C ALA A 464 26.52 21.13 -35.23
N CYS A 465 26.91 22.36 -34.88
CA CYS A 465 25.95 23.37 -34.41
C CYS A 465 24.98 23.80 -35.52
N ALA A 466 25.48 24.01 -36.77
CA ALA A 466 24.66 24.37 -37.94
C ALA A 466 23.63 23.28 -38.26
N GLU A 467 24.05 22.01 -38.25
CA GLU A 467 23.21 20.86 -38.48
C GLU A 467 22.14 20.74 -37.39
N ARG A 468 22.51 20.85 -36.12
CA ARG A 468 21.59 20.78 -34.95
C ARG A 468 20.55 21.89 -34.96
N LEU A 469 20.90 23.09 -35.44
CA LEU A 469 19.99 24.23 -35.51
C LEU A 469 19.24 24.34 -36.83
N HIS A 470 19.55 23.49 -37.81
CA HIS A 470 19.03 23.52 -39.19
C HIS A 470 19.24 24.87 -39.86
N VAL A 471 20.45 25.46 -39.71
CA VAL A 471 20.84 26.73 -40.31
C VAL A 471 22.18 26.59 -41.05
N HIS A 472 22.51 27.57 -41.92
CA HIS A 472 23.80 27.57 -42.58
C HIS A 472 24.93 27.92 -41.60
N VAL A 473 26.13 27.34 -41.80
CA VAL A 473 27.31 27.57 -40.94
C VAL A 473 27.64 29.07 -40.78
N ASN A 474 27.50 29.87 -41.85
CA ASN A 474 27.72 31.31 -41.78
C ASN A 474 26.73 32.02 -40.82
N THR A 475 25.51 31.53 -40.69
CA THR A 475 24.53 32.06 -39.73
C THR A 475 24.99 31.78 -38.29
N VAL A 476 25.53 30.56 -38.04
CA VAL A 476 26.10 30.25 -36.72
C VAL A 476 27.28 31.14 -36.41
N ARG A 477 28.22 31.34 -37.40
CA ARG A 477 29.38 32.22 -37.23
C ARG A 477 28.96 33.67 -36.90
N TYR A 478 27.99 34.19 -37.65
CA TYR A 478 27.47 35.50 -37.42
C TYR A 478 26.84 35.65 -36.01
N ARG A 479 26.01 34.69 -35.62
CA ARG A 479 25.35 34.72 -34.31
C ARG A 479 26.36 34.59 -33.17
N ILE A 480 27.34 33.71 -33.26
CA ILE A 480 28.38 33.53 -32.24
C ILE A 480 29.26 34.80 -32.13
N ARG A 481 29.67 35.40 -33.26
CA ARG A 481 30.39 36.68 -33.23
C ARG A 481 29.57 37.79 -32.53
N ARG A 482 28.24 37.76 -32.76
CA ARG A 482 27.34 38.70 -32.09
C ARG A 482 27.25 38.45 -30.58
N VAL A 483 27.29 37.16 -30.18
CA VAL A 483 27.37 36.78 -28.74
C VAL A 483 28.66 37.37 -28.11
N GLU A 484 29.80 37.19 -28.76
CA GLU A 484 31.08 37.71 -28.28
C GLU A 484 31.07 39.22 -28.16
N GLU A 485 30.54 39.93 -29.16
CA GLU A 485 30.41 41.38 -29.15
C GLU A 485 29.52 41.90 -27.99
N LEU A 486 28.42 41.21 -27.70
CA LEU A 486 27.47 41.65 -26.70
C LEU A 486 27.88 41.26 -25.25
N THR A 487 28.62 40.15 -25.10
CA THR A 487 29.05 39.64 -23.79
C THR A 487 30.45 40.12 -23.40
N GLY A 488 31.24 40.56 -24.38
CA GLY A 488 32.67 40.87 -24.20
C GLY A 488 33.54 39.62 -23.94
N LYS A 489 33.00 38.42 -24.23
CA LYS A 489 33.66 37.12 -24.02
C LYS A 489 34.20 36.58 -25.33
N ASP A 490 35.34 35.90 -25.28
CA ASP A 490 35.97 35.22 -26.40
C ASP A 490 35.71 33.71 -26.35
N LEU A 491 34.90 33.20 -27.27
CA LEU A 491 34.57 31.78 -27.31
C LEU A 491 35.72 30.86 -27.85
N SER A 492 36.87 31.44 -28.20
CA SER A 492 38.13 30.72 -28.38
C SER A 492 38.82 30.42 -27.02
N SER A 493 38.56 31.24 -25.98
CA SER A 493 39.06 31.06 -24.62
C SER A 493 38.26 29.98 -23.87
N MET A 494 38.97 29.02 -23.30
CA MET A 494 38.31 27.98 -22.47
C MET A 494 37.65 28.59 -21.22
N ALA A 495 38.28 29.60 -20.58
CA ALA A 495 37.72 30.24 -19.42
C ALA A 495 36.39 30.94 -19.74
N ASP A 496 36.31 31.66 -20.85
CA ASP A 496 35.12 32.37 -21.26
C ASP A 496 34.01 31.42 -21.74
N ARG A 497 34.37 30.30 -22.35
CA ARG A 497 33.40 29.19 -22.62
C ARG A 497 32.80 28.63 -21.34
N VAL A 498 33.62 28.38 -20.31
CA VAL A 498 33.15 27.90 -19.00
C VAL A 498 32.21 28.92 -18.34
N ASP A 499 32.56 30.20 -18.36
CA ASP A 499 31.71 31.25 -17.80
C ASP A 499 30.33 31.30 -18.46
N LEU A 500 30.29 31.29 -19.81
CA LEU A 500 29.03 31.33 -20.55
C LEU A 500 28.24 30.00 -20.42
N PHE A 501 28.93 28.86 -20.31
CA PHE A 501 28.31 27.57 -20.08
C PHE A 501 27.67 27.51 -18.69
N LEU A 502 28.36 27.98 -17.66
CA LEU A 502 27.83 28.03 -16.30
C LEU A 502 26.65 29.03 -16.22
N ALA A 503 26.72 30.17 -16.88
CA ALA A 503 25.64 31.14 -16.93
C ALA A 503 24.36 30.55 -17.54
N LEU A 504 24.47 29.81 -18.64
CA LEU A 504 23.34 29.11 -19.28
C LEU A 504 22.69 28.04 -18.39
N ARG A 505 23.44 27.47 -17.46
CA ARG A 505 22.95 26.46 -16.52
C ARG A 505 22.48 27.03 -15.17
N ALA A 506 22.84 28.28 -14.89
CA ALA A 506 22.50 29.00 -13.65
C ALA A 506 21.14 29.71 -13.71
N GLY A 507 20.64 30.02 -14.88
CA GLY A 507 19.30 30.59 -15.15
C GLY A 507 18.35 29.51 -15.57
#